data_6dea97114ddb37d82666f61ad0f78a2b
#
_entry.id   6dea97114ddb37d82666f61ad0f78a2b
#
_cell.length_a   1.000
_cell.length_b   1.000
_cell.length_c   1.000
_cell.angle_alpha   90.00
_cell.angle_beta   90.00
_cell.angle_gamma   90.00
#
_symmetry.space_group_name_H-M   'P 1'
#
loop_
_entity.id
_entity.type
_entity.pdbx_description
1 polymer ?
#
loop_
_entity_poly.entity_id
_entity_poly.type
_entity_poly.pdbx_seq_one_letter_code
_entity_poly.pdbx_strand_id
1 'polypeptide(L)'
;MDKVELHNQKISAITNRLPTWLVSLVLLFVGLGNFTDSIELMKNVYESISSKFSNQVEYDRTRHVRAGLNLAYVQDYIGEPQLLKELEGGLQVRYYIDEKYLISLYTQGERVSAYLIFAREDHFQPDMQGMNEQSLGDSSLFQLRQNTDRV
;
A
#
# COMPACT_ATOMS: atom_id res chain seq x y z
N MET A 1 51.97 0.48 -33.95
CA MET A 1 50.79 -0.16 -33.26
C MET A 1 49.69 0.88 -33.24
N ASP A 2 48.68 0.67 -34.08
CA ASP A 2 47.68 1.69 -34.38
C ASP A 2 46.68 1.86 -33.20
N LYS A 3 46.30 3.11 -32.90
CA LYS A 3 45.30 3.43 -31.86
C LYS A 3 43.96 2.71 -32.05
N VAL A 4 43.67 2.32 -33.31
CA VAL A 4 42.46 1.59 -33.70
C VAL A 4 42.50 0.13 -33.20
N GLU A 5 43.67 -0.53 -33.27
CA GLU A 5 43.81 -1.90 -32.76
C GLU A 5 43.67 -1.97 -31.24
N LEU A 6 44.20 -0.98 -30.53
CA LEU A 6 44.07 -0.93 -29.05
C LEU A 6 42.61 -0.68 -28.61
N HIS A 7 41.85 0.06 -29.41
CA HIS A 7 40.44 0.32 -29.11
C HIS A 7 39.57 -0.92 -29.33
N ASN A 8 39.79 -1.64 -30.42
CA ASN A 8 39.09 -2.87 -30.72
C ASN A 8 39.41 -4.01 -29.70
N GLN A 9 40.66 -4.08 -29.24
CA GLN A 9 41.06 -5.04 -28.23
C GLN A 9 40.40 -4.79 -26.87
N LYS A 10 40.19 -3.52 -26.50
CA LYS A 10 39.46 -3.17 -25.26
C LYS A 10 37.96 -3.48 -25.34
N ILE A 11 37.35 -3.27 -26.51
CA ILE A 11 35.92 -3.58 -26.69
C ILE A 11 35.68 -5.10 -26.61
N SER A 12 36.55 -5.92 -27.24
CA SER A 12 36.44 -7.38 -27.21
C SER A 12 36.65 -7.97 -25.79
N ALA A 13 37.51 -7.34 -24.99
CA ALA A 13 37.76 -7.80 -23.62
C ALA A 13 36.57 -7.47 -22.65
N ILE A 14 35.80 -6.46 -22.93
CA ILE A 14 34.60 -6.12 -22.15
C ILE A 14 33.44 -7.05 -22.52
N THR A 15 33.28 -7.37 -23.80
CA THR A 15 32.20 -8.26 -24.29
C THR A 15 32.34 -9.69 -23.76
N ASN A 16 33.59 -10.18 -23.62
CA ASN A 16 33.84 -11.54 -23.12
C ASN A 16 33.60 -11.72 -21.60
N ARG A 17 33.36 -10.65 -20.86
CA ARG A 17 33.07 -10.71 -19.41
C ARG A 17 31.60 -10.49 -19.08
N LEU A 18 30.79 -10.07 -20.03
CA LEU A 18 29.36 -9.89 -19.81
C LEU A 18 28.65 -11.23 -19.94
N PRO A 19 27.89 -11.64 -18.94
CA PRO A 19 27.09 -12.87 -19.02
C PRO A 19 26.10 -12.75 -20.17
N THR A 20 25.93 -13.82 -20.93
CA THR A 20 25.12 -13.87 -22.16
C THR A 20 23.68 -13.40 -21.94
N TRP A 21 23.13 -13.64 -20.74
CA TRP A 21 21.78 -13.18 -20.37
C TRP A 21 21.68 -11.65 -20.34
N LEU A 22 22.74 -10.95 -19.95
CA LEU A 22 22.78 -9.48 -19.87
C LEU A 22 22.84 -8.87 -21.27
N VAL A 23 23.56 -9.49 -22.19
CA VAL A 23 23.58 -9.09 -23.63
C VAL A 23 22.20 -9.30 -24.25
N SER A 24 21.54 -10.40 -23.96
CA SER A 24 20.17 -10.68 -24.42
C SER A 24 19.18 -9.66 -23.88
N LEU A 25 19.32 -9.26 -22.63
CA LEU A 25 18.48 -8.26 -21.99
C LEU A 25 18.66 -6.86 -22.63
N VAL A 26 19.89 -6.46 -22.91
CA VAL A 26 20.18 -5.19 -23.62
C VAL A 26 19.63 -5.21 -25.04
N LEU A 27 19.79 -6.32 -25.76
CA LEU A 27 19.23 -6.48 -27.11
C LEU A 27 17.70 -6.47 -27.12
N LEU A 28 17.07 -7.01 -26.10
CA LEU A 28 15.62 -6.94 -25.92
C LEU A 28 15.16 -5.49 -25.76
N PHE A 29 15.84 -4.69 -24.94
CA PHE A 29 15.53 -3.27 -24.76
C PHE A 29 15.79 -2.42 -26.02
N VAL A 30 16.86 -2.71 -26.75
CA VAL A 30 17.17 -2.02 -28.02
C VAL A 30 16.18 -2.43 -29.12
N GLY A 31 15.73 -3.69 -29.13
CA GLY A 31 14.76 -4.22 -30.10
C GLY A 31 13.33 -3.70 -29.92
N LEU A 32 12.97 -3.23 -28.74
CA LEU A 32 11.66 -2.65 -28.42
C LEU A 32 11.46 -1.21 -28.94
N GLY A 33 12.49 -0.60 -29.54
CA GLY A 33 12.40 0.57 -30.42
C GLY A 33 11.84 1.88 -29.84
N ASN A 34 11.26 1.87 -28.64
CA ASN A 34 10.73 3.06 -27.97
C ASN A 34 11.12 3.05 -26.49
N PHE A 35 12.20 3.76 -26.18
CA PHE A 35 12.69 3.92 -24.79
C PHE A 35 11.63 4.52 -23.87
N THR A 36 10.73 5.34 -24.40
CA THR A 36 9.65 5.98 -23.62
C THR A 36 8.63 4.97 -23.11
N ASP A 37 8.19 4.05 -23.96
CA ASP A 37 7.23 3.00 -23.59
C ASP A 37 7.82 2.00 -22.58
N SER A 38 9.13 1.74 -22.71
CA SER A 38 9.82 0.84 -21.74
C SER A 38 9.97 1.46 -20.36
N ILE A 39 10.19 2.78 -20.28
CA ILE A 39 10.23 3.52 -19.00
C ILE A 39 8.84 3.54 -18.36
N GLU A 40 7.81 3.73 -19.17
CA GLU A 40 6.43 3.75 -18.69
C GLU A 40 5.96 2.37 -18.18
N LEU A 41 6.31 1.30 -18.89
CA LEU A 41 6.11 -0.07 -18.44
C LEU A 41 6.88 -0.39 -17.15
N MET A 42 8.15 0.02 -17.06
CA MET A 42 8.94 -0.17 -15.83
C MET A 42 8.36 0.62 -14.66
N LYS A 43 7.88 1.84 -14.90
CA LYS A 43 7.22 2.66 -13.88
C LYS A 43 5.93 2.00 -13.40
N ASN A 44 5.09 1.52 -14.31
CA ASN A 44 3.85 0.82 -13.98
C ASN A 44 4.10 -0.50 -13.21
N VAL A 45 5.11 -1.27 -13.61
CA VAL A 45 5.53 -2.48 -12.89
C VAL A 45 6.10 -2.14 -11.51
N TYR A 46 6.94 -1.11 -11.40
CA TYR A 46 7.49 -0.66 -10.14
C TYR A 46 6.40 -0.12 -9.20
N GLU A 47 5.47 0.68 -9.71
CA GLU A 47 4.32 1.17 -8.93
C GLU A 47 3.39 0.03 -8.48
N SER A 48 3.14 -0.96 -9.34
CA SER A 48 2.34 -2.13 -8.99
C SER A 48 3.00 -3.04 -7.95
N ILE A 49 4.32 -3.19 -8.02
CA ILE A 49 5.08 -3.96 -7.03
C ILE A 49 5.22 -3.15 -5.73
N SER A 50 5.57 -1.87 -5.84
CA SER A 50 5.74 -0.97 -4.71
C SER A 50 4.44 -0.79 -3.92
N SER A 51 3.29 -0.67 -4.58
CA SER A 51 2.00 -0.54 -3.90
C SER A 51 1.64 -1.78 -3.08
N LYS A 52 1.92 -2.98 -3.58
CA LYS A 52 1.66 -4.23 -2.83
C LYS A 52 2.58 -4.39 -1.63
N PHE A 53 3.86 -4.03 -1.74
CA PHE A 53 4.82 -4.12 -0.62
C PHE A 53 4.66 -2.94 0.35
N SER A 54 4.30 -1.77 -0.13
CA SER A 54 4.14 -0.57 0.67
C SER A 54 2.88 -0.58 1.54
N ASN A 55 1.83 -1.35 1.17
CA ASN A 55 0.57 -1.38 1.92
C ASN A 55 0.58 -2.36 3.12
N GLN A 56 1.60 -3.20 3.23
CA GLN A 56 1.63 -4.22 4.27
C GLN A 56 1.72 -3.64 5.69
N VAL A 57 2.47 -2.55 5.84
CA VAL A 57 2.60 -1.85 7.13
C VAL A 57 1.28 -1.20 7.53
N GLU A 58 0.59 -0.58 6.58
CA GLU A 58 -0.71 0.06 6.80
C GLU A 58 -1.80 -0.98 7.05
N TYR A 59 -1.76 -2.12 6.38
CA TYR A 59 -2.65 -3.25 6.68
C TYR A 59 -2.42 -3.81 8.07
N ASP A 60 -1.18 -3.95 8.50
CA ASP A 60 -0.87 -4.39 9.86
C ASP A 60 -1.38 -3.40 10.91
N ARG A 61 -1.25 -2.11 10.69
CA ARG A 61 -1.79 -1.08 11.59
C ARG A 61 -3.31 -1.14 11.68
N THR A 62 -4.00 -1.21 10.55
CA THR A 62 -5.47 -1.23 10.51
C THR A 62 -6.07 -2.49 11.11
N ARG A 63 -5.38 -3.64 11.06
CA ARG A 63 -5.82 -4.89 11.68
C ARG A 63 -5.97 -4.81 13.20
N HIS A 64 -5.21 -3.93 13.85
CA HIS A 64 -5.25 -3.73 15.30
C HIS A 64 -6.34 -2.75 15.75
N VAL A 65 -7.08 -2.16 14.82
CA VAL A 65 -8.17 -1.24 15.10
C VAL A 65 -9.47 -2.02 15.21
N ARG A 66 -10.00 -2.15 16.42
CA ARG A 66 -11.27 -2.86 16.69
C ARG A 66 -12.05 -2.18 17.82
N ALA A 67 -13.37 -2.28 17.74
CA ALA A 67 -14.24 -1.89 18.83
C ALA A 67 -14.05 -2.82 20.05
N GLY A 68 -14.17 -2.26 21.24
CA GLY A 68 -13.99 -2.97 22.51
C GLY A 68 -12.54 -3.03 23.01
N LEU A 69 -11.53 -2.72 22.21
CA LEU A 69 -10.13 -2.70 22.64
C LEU A 69 -9.81 -1.48 23.50
N ASN A 70 -8.74 -1.62 24.29
CA ASN A 70 -8.17 -0.50 25.01
C ASN A 70 -7.54 0.50 24.04
N LEU A 71 -7.77 1.78 24.28
CA LEU A 71 -7.27 2.87 23.44
C LEU A 71 -5.74 2.88 23.34
N ALA A 72 -5.03 2.70 24.48
CA ALA A 72 -3.57 2.70 24.50
C ALA A 72 -3.00 1.58 23.60
N TYR A 73 -3.62 0.37 23.65
CA TYR A 73 -3.24 -0.72 22.77
C TYR A 73 -3.37 -0.35 21.28
N VAL A 74 -4.46 0.29 20.90
CA VAL A 74 -4.65 0.70 19.49
C VAL A 74 -3.65 1.78 19.09
N GLN A 75 -3.38 2.74 19.99
CA GLN A 75 -2.41 3.82 19.77
C GLN A 75 -0.98 3.30 19.59
N ASP A 76 -0.59 2.20 20.24
CA ASP A 76 0.72 1.57 20.03
C ASP A 76 0.97 1.18 18.56
N TYR A 77 -0.09 0.89 17.80
CA TYR A 77 0.00 0.50 16.39
C TYR A 77 -0.24 1.64 15.39
N ILE A 78 -1.21 2.52 15.67
CA ILE A 78 -1.59 3.58 14.73
C ILE A 78 -1.00 4.95 15.09
N GLY A 79 -0.33 5.05 16.26
CA GLY A 79 0.30 6.28 16.75
C GLY A 79 -0.69 7.23 17.43
N GLU A 80 -0.29 8.49 17.53
CA GLU A 80 -1.09 9.53 18.15
C GLU A 80 -2.07 10.17 17.16
N PRO A 81 -3.27 10.58 17.62
CA PRO A 81 -4.24 11.22 16.75
C PRO A 81 -3.79 12.63 16.34
N GLN A 82 -4.02 12.99 15.09
CA GLN A 82 -3.77 14.35 14.60
C GLN A 82 -4.84 15.34 15.02
N LEU A 83 -6.06 14.86 15.29
CA LEU A 83 -7.16 15.70 15.75
C LEU A 83 -7.99 14.92 16.78
N LEU A 84 -8.38 15.60 17.85
CA LEU A 84 -9.29 15.10 18.86
C LEU A 84 -10.48 16.02 18.98
N LYS A 85 -11.69 15.47 18.94
CA LYS A 85 -12.94 16.19 19.11
C LYS A 85 -13.76 15.56 20.24
N GLU A 86 -14.18 16.35 21.18
CA GLU A 86 -15.12 15.92 22.22
C GLU A 86 -16.56 16.06 21.72
N LEU A 87 -17.36 15.07 22.00
CA LEU A 87 -18.77 15.02 21.73
C LEU A 87 -19.56 14.98 23.05
N GLU A 88 -20.86 15.15 22.96
CA GLU A 88 -21.75 15.05 24.13
C GLU A 88 -21.68 13.67 24.77
N GLY A 89 -21.88 13.61 26.10
CA GLY A 89 -21.89 12.36 26.85
C GLY A 89 -20.51 11.74 27.15
N GLY A 90 -19.42 12.53 27.00
CA GLY A 90 -18.06 12.06 27.28
C GLY A 90 -17.48 11.17 26.18
N LEU A 91 -18.13 11.13 25.03
CA LEU A 91 -17.61 10.48 23.83
C LEU A 91 -16.56 11.37 23.17
N GLN A 92 -15.45 10.79 22.75
CA GLN A 92 -14.40 11.48 22.01
C GLN A 92 -14.23 10.83 20.64
N VAL A 93 -13.96 11.65 19.63
CA VAL A 93 -13.55 11.20 18.30
C VAL A 93 -12.11 11.57 18.07
N ARG A 94 -11.32 10.59 17.71
CA ARG A 94 -9.88 10.72 17.40
C ARG A 94 -9.66 10.43 15.93
N TYR A 95 -9.00 11.35 15.23
CA TYR A 95 -8.74 11.24 13.80
C TYR A 95 -7.27 10.94 13.56
N TYR A 96 -7.03 9.87 12.81
CA TYR A 96 -5.70 9.43 12.35
C TYR A 96 -5.68 9.53 10.83
N ILE A 97 -4.84 10.42 10.33
CA ILE A 97 -4.78 10.74 8.90
C ILE A 97 -3.47 10.21 8.35
N ASP A 98 -3.56 9.32 7.42
CA ASP A 98 -2.45 8.77 6.64
C ASP A 98 -2.64 9.11 5.15
N GLU A 99 -1.62 8.92 4.33
CA GLU A 99 -1.75 9.12 2.89
C GLU A 99 -2.80 8.18 2.28
N LYS A 100 -2.89 6.94 2.78
CA LYS A 100 -3.71 5.86 2.23
C LYS A 100 -5.06 5.69 2.91
N TYR A 101 -5.19 6.14 4.16
CA TYR A 101 -6.43 5.98 4.92
C TYR A 101 -6.70 7.14 5.88
N LEU A 102 -7.94 7.24 6.29
CA LEU A 102 -8.40 8.04 7.42
C LEU A 102 -9.10 7.12 8.40
N ILE A 103 -8.63 7.08 9.65
CA ILE A 103 -9.31 6.36 10.72
C ILE A 103 -9.97 7.38 11.66
N SER A 104 -11.24 7.16 11.98
CA SER A 104 -11.96 7.87 13.03
C SER A 104 -12.30 6.88 14.15
N LEU A 105 -11.67 7.04 15.31
CA LEU A 105 -11.97 6.25 16.50
C LEU A 105 -12.94 7.00 17.40
N TYR A 106 -14.02 6.35 17.72
CA TYR A 106 -14.97 6.79 18.75
C TYR A 106 -14.62 6.11 20.06
N THR A 107 -14.28 6.89 21.08
CA THR A 107 -13.81 6.37 22.36
C THR A 107 -14.68 6.88 23.49
N GLN A 108 -14.96 6.01 24.46
CA GLN A 108 -15.60 6.37 25.71
C GLN A 108 -14.69 5.93 26.87
N GLY A 109 -14.12 6.90 27.57
CA GLY A 109 -13.02 6.64 28.49
C GLY A 109 -11.81 6.07 27.72
N GLU A 110 -11.26 4.96 28.23
CA GLU A 110 -10.09 4.29 27.64
C GLU A 110 -10.43 3.18 26.64
N ARG A 111 -11.69 3.10 26.18
CA ARG A 111 -12.12 2.03 25.27
C ARG A 111 -12.61 2.58 23.94
N VAL A 112 -12.26 1.87 22.89
CA VAL A 112 -12.78 2.12 21.54
C VAL A 112 -14.22 1.58 21.49
N SER A 113 -15.19 2.47 21.33
CA SER A 113 -16.62 2.13 21.19
C SER A 113 -16.99 1.78 19.76
N ALA A 114 -16.45 2.54 18.80
CA ALA A 114 -16.64 2.31 17.37
C ALA A 114 -15.45 2.86 16.59
N TYR A 115 -15.32 2.46 15.35
CA TYR A 115 -14.31 3.00 14.44
C TYR A 115 -14.85 3.08 13.02
N LEU A 116 -14.23 3.94 12.23
CA LEU A 116 -14.50 4.10 10.82
C LEU A 116 -13.17 4.19 10.08
N ILE A 117 -13.04 3.45 9.00
CA ILE A 117 -11.86 3.49 8.13
C ILE A 117 -12.33 3.93 6.73
N PHE A 118 -11.74 5.01 6.24
CA PHE A 118 -11.90 5.46 4.88
C PHE A 118 -10.61 5.21 4.10
N ALA A 119 -10.68 4.41 3.05
CA ALA A 119 -9.61 4.31 2.08
C ALA A 119 -9.52 5.62 1.28
N ARG A 120 -8.33 6.20 1.18
CA ARG A 120 -8.04 7.40 0.37
C ARG A 120 -7.43 7.04 -0.98
N GLU A 121 -6.87 5.84 -1.08
CA GLU A 121 -6.36 5.26 -2.31
C GLU A 121 -7.25 4.11 -2.79
N ASP A 122 -7.51 4.03 -4.08
CA ASP A 122 -8.39 3.02 -4.70
C ASP A 122 -7.89 1.58 -4.50
N HIS A 123 -6.59 1.41 -4.27
CA HIS A 123 -5.98 0.08 -4.08
C HIS A 123 -5.73 -0.28 -2.61
N PHE A 124 -6.11 0.59 -1.69
CA PHE A 124 -6.00 0.30 -0.26
C PHE A 124 -7.30 -0.34 0.23
N GLN A 125 -7.27 -1.65 0.43
CA GLN A 125 -8.41 -2.47 0.84
C GLN A 125 -8.07 -3.24 2.12
N PRO A 126 -8.13 -2.61 3.31
CA PRO A 126 -7.86 -3.30 4.56
C PRO A 126 -8.94 -4.34 4.88
N ASP A 127 -8.51 -5.48 5.44
CA ASP A 127 -9.41 -6.51 5.90
C ASP A 127 -10.32 -5.97 7.01
N MET A 128 -11.62 -6.04 6.82
CA MET A 128 -12.62 -5.70 7.82
C MET A 128 -12.88 -6.90 8.72
N GLN A 129 -12.16 -7.00 9.83
CA GLN A 129 -12.37 -8.10 10.77
C GLN A 129 -13.73 -7.97 11.47
N GLY A 130 -14.53 -9.02 11.36
CA GLY A 130 -15.90 -9.10 11.88
C GLY A 130 -16.99 -9.06 10.83
N MET A 131 -16.69 -8.80 9.59
CA MET A 131 -17.57 -8.94 8.43
C MET A 131 -17.04 -10.05 7.52
N ASN A 132 -17.33 -11.30 7.81
CA ASN A 132 -17.21 -12.48 6.94
C ASN A 132 -16.14 -12.39 5.83
N GLU A 133 -14.86 -12.20 6.20
CA GLU A 133 -13.71 -12.20 5.27
C GLU A 133 -13.80 -11.21 4.08
N GLN A 134 -14.62 -10.17 4.19
CA GLN A 134 -14.77 -9.17 3.13
C GLN A 134 -13.82 -8.00 3.34
N SER A 135 -13.11 -7.62 2.28
CA SER A 135 -12.27 -6.42 2.26
C SER A 135 -13.10 -5.15 2.09
N LEU A 136 -12.55 -4.02 2.57
CA LEU A 136 -13.17 -2.72 2.36
C LEU A 136 -13.27 -2.45 0.85
N GLY A 137 -14.47 -2.16 0.35
CA GLY A 137 -14.74 -1.90 -1.07
C GLY A 137 -15.31 -3.08 -1.85
N ASP A 138 -15.20 -4.31 -1.36
CA ASP A 138 -15.74 -5.50 -2.05
C ASP A 138 -17.27 -5.59 -1.95
N SER A 139 -17.87 -4.96 -0.93
CA SER A 139 -19.31 -5.01 -0.70
C SER A 139 -19.97 -3.68 -1.02
N SER A 140 -21.01 -3.71 -1.85
CA SER A 140 -21.88 -2.55 -2.05
C SER A 140 -22.74 -2.30 -0.78
N LEU A 141 -23.12 -1.04 -0.54
CA LEU A 141 -24.04 -0.68 0.54
C LEU A 141 -25.36 -1.46 0.47
N PHE A 142 -25.77 -1.86 -0.72
CA PHE A 142 -26.96 -2.68 -0.94
C PHE A 142 -26.81 -4.11 -0.37
N GLN A 143 -25.64 -4.71 -0.54
CA GLN A 143 -25.35 -6.05 0.00
C GLN A 143 -25.24 -6.03 1.53
N LEU A 144 -24.67 -4.97 2.10
CA LEU A 144 -24.59 -4.80 3.57
C LEU A 144 -25.98 -4.68 4.18
N ARG A 145 -26.91 -3.98 3.53
CA ARG A 145 -28.29 -3.84 3.99
C ARG A 145 -29.04 -5.19 4.01
N GLN A 146 -28.85 -6.02 2.99
CA GLN A 146 -29.50 -7.34 2.93
C GLN A 146 -29.05 -8.30 4.04
N ASN A 147 -27.81 -8.18 4.51
CA ASN A 147 -27.28 -9.01 5.60
C ASN A 147 -27.81 -8.56 6.98
N THR A 148 -28.15 -7.30 7.15
CA THR A 148 -28.65 -6.74 8.42
C THR A 148 -30.12 -7.15 8.66
N ASP A 149 -30.91 -7.36 7.62
CA ASP A 149 -32.33 -7.75 7.71
C ASP A 149 -32.54 -9.26 8.02
N ARG A 150 -31.44 -10.02 8.22
CA ARG A 150 -31.49 -11.48 8.51
C ARG A 150 -31.13 -11.86 9.96
N VAL A 151 -31.02 -10.89 10.85
CA VAL A 151 -30.74 -11.15 12.30
C VAL A 151 -32.00 -10.98 13.12
#